data_7b5b7a22ab296d49253326098c82aacc
#
_entry.id   7b5b7a22ab296d49253326098c82aacc
#
_cell.length_a   1.000
_cell.length_b   1.000
_cell.length_c   1.000
_cell.angle_alpha   90.00
_cell.angle_beta   90.00
_cell.angle_gamma   90.00
#
_symmetry.space_group_name_H-M   'P 1'
#
loop_
_entity.id
_entity.type
_entity.pdbx_description
1 polymer ?
#
loop_
_entity_poly.entity_id
_entity_poly.type
_entity_poly.pdbx_seq_one_letter_code
_entity_poly.pdbx_strand_id
1 'polypeptide(L)'
;FLGANGYRCIAHDRRGHGRSSQPWNGNEMDTYADDLAALAETLDLKNAVHVGHSTGGGEVARYIGRHGSTRVAKAVLIGAVPPLMLKTAANPGGLPMDVFDGIRAGVLGDRSQFFKDLSGPFYGANRPGSKVSQGLRDSFWLQGMMCGFKGAVDCIKAFSETDFTEDLKKIDVPTLIMHGDDDQIVPIADSALLSAKLIKGSTLKIYPGLSHGMCSTHKDQINTDLLAFIKA
;
A
#
# COMPACT_ATOMS: atom_id res chain seq x y z
N PHE A 1 14.62 4.25 10.36
CA PHE A 1 14.99 3.01 11.09
C PHE A 1 15.92 2.13 10.24
N LEU A 2 15.54 1.76 9.03
CA LEU A 2 16.38 0.90 8.16
C LEU A 2 17.70 1.60 7.80
N GLY A 3 17.68 2.90 7.50
CA GLY A 3 18.90 3.68 7.26
C GLY A 3 19.86 3.65 8.46
N ALA A 4 19.34 3.76 9.69
CA ALA A 4 20.12 3.62 10.91
C ALA A 4 20.67 2.20 11.14
N ASN A 5 20.09 1.20 10.45
CA ASN A 5 20.57 -0.18 10.45
C ASN A 5 21.46 -0.53 9.25
N GLY A 6 21.97 0.48 8.53
CA GLY A 6 22.97 0.31 7.48
C GLY A 6 22.43 0.04 6.07
N TYR A 7 21.13 0.20 5.85
CA TYR A 7 20.52 0.02 4.52
C TYR A 7 20.46 1.34 3.73
N ARG A 8 20.76 1.28 2.44
CA ARG A 8 20.37 2.34 1.51
C ARG A 8 18.86 2.28 1.31
N CYS A 9 18.17 3.34 1.74
CA CYS A 9 16.71 3.43 1.63
C CYS A 9 16.33 4.44 0.55
N ILE A 10 15.40 4.05 -0.32
CA ILE A 10 14.86 4.90 -1.37
C ILE A 10 13.35 4.96 -1.17
N ALA A 11 12.83 6.16 -0.99
CA ALA A 11 11.41 6.45 -0.96
C ALA A 11 11.12 7.54 -2.00
N HIS A 12 10.21 7.26 -2.91
CA HIS A 12 9.79 8.23 -3.93
C HIS A 12 8.34 8.63 -3.70
N ASP A 13 8.00 9.83 -4.10
CA ASP A 13 6.61 10.23 -4.24
C ASP A 13 6.10 9.70 -5.57
N ARG A 14 4.98 8.95 -5.57
CA ARG A 14 4.32 8.46 -6.79
C ARG A 14 3.93 9.66 -7.67
N ARG A 15 3.91 9.49 -9.00
CA ARG A 15 3.33 10.51 -9.88
C ARG A 15 1.97 10.99 -9.38
N GLY A 16 1.67 12.25 -9.55
CA GLY A 16 0.45 12.86 -9.03
C GLY A 16 0.46 13.13 -7.52
N HIS A 17 1.55 12.79 -6.80
CA HIS A 17 1.64 12.90 -5.35
C HIS A 17 2.91 13.65 -4.92
N GLY A 18 2.82 14.35 -3.79
CA GLY A 18 3.94 14.97 -3.11
C GLY A 18 4.77 15.90 -4.01
N ARG A 19 6.07 15.61 -4.10
CA ARG A 19 7.05 16.41 -4.87
C ARG A 19 7.27 15.94 -6.30
N SER A 20 6.67 14.78 -6.65
CA SER A 20 6.71 14.29 -8.03
C SER A 20 5.81 15.10 -8.94
N SER A 21 6.05 15.02 -10.26
CA SER A 21 5.21 15.67 -11.26
C SER A 21 3.75 15.24 -11.14
N GLN A 22 2.85 16.15 -11.47
CA GLN A 22 1.40 15.95 -11.40
C GLN A 22 0.78 15.92 -12.81
N PRO A 23 1.04 14.86 -13.60
CA PRO A 23 0.52 14.76 -14.95
C PRO A 23 -1.00 14.54 -14.92
N TRP A 24 -1.66 14.98 -15.97
CA TRP A 24 -3.11 14.77 -16.11
C TRP A 24 -3.46 13.30 -16.37
N ASN A 25 -2.61 12.57 -17.10
CA ASN A 25 -2.81 11.17 -17.47
C ASN A 25 -1.78 10.25 -16.80
N GLY A 26 -2.04 8.92 -16.87
CA GLY A 26 -1.13 7.90 -16.36
C GLY A 26 -1.20 7.71 -14.85
N ASN A 27 -2.25 8.21 -14.19
CA ASN A 27 -2.48 7.96 -12.76
C ASN A 27 -3.16 6.59 -12.58
N GLU A 28 -2.50 5.54 -13.03
CA GLU A 28 -3.00 4.16 -13.05
C GLU A 28 -1.91 3.18 -12.66
N MET A 29 -2.29 1.99 -12.23
CA MET A 29 -1.36 1.03 -11.61
C MET A 29 -0.25 0.57 -12.55
N ASP A 30 -0.55 0.38 -13.83
CA ASP A 30 0.46 -0.02 -14.83
C ASP A 30 1.56 1.03 -14.94
N THR A 31 1.16 2.30 -15.05
CA THR A 31 2.11 3.41 -15.14
C THR A 31 2.89 3.62 -13.84
N TYR A 32 2.27 3.41 -12.67
CA TYR A 32 2.99 3.46 -11.39
C TYR A 32 4.08 2.39 -11.32
N ALA A 33 3.80 1.18 -11.79
CA ALA A 33 4.78 0.10 -11.88
C ALA A 33 5.90 0.40 -12.89
N ASP A 34 5.56 1.02 -14.03
CA ASP A 34 6.53 1.43 -15.04
C ASP A 34 7.45 2.56 -14.54
N ASP A 35 6.92 3.52 -13.76
CA ASP A 35 7.71 4.56 -13.07
C ASP A 35 8.69 3.94 -12.05
N LEU A 36 8.23 2.95 -11.29
CA LEU A 36 9.08 2.23 -10.35
C LEU A 36 10.20 1.47 -11.08
N ALA A 37 9.90 0.88 -12.24
CA ALA A 37 10.90 0.23 -13.07
C ALA A 37 11.94 1.21 -13.59
N ALA A 38 11.50 2.37 -14.11
CA ALA A 38 12.40 3.42 -14.57
C ALA A 38 13.28 3.97 -13.43
N LEU A 39 12.73 4.13 -12.23
CA LEU A 39 13.49 4.54 -11.05
C LEU A 39 14.54 3.49 -10.68
N ALA A 40 14.17 2.21 -10.63
CA ALA A 40 15.06 1.11 -10.31
C ALA A 40 16.22 0.99 -11.33
N GLU A 41 15.93 1.21 -12.60
CA GLU A 41 16.93 1.24 -13.66
C GLU A 41 17.85 2.46 -13.55
N THR A 42 17.28 3.66 -13.41
CA THR A 42 18.05 4.92 -13.33
C THR A 42 19.02 4.94 -12.15
N LEU A 43 18.62 4.36 -11.02
CA LEU A 43 19.45 4.26 -9.82
C LEU A 43 20.32 3.00 -9.78
N ASP A 44 20.28 2.18 -10.82
CA ASP A 44 20.91 0.86 -10.94
C ASP A 44 20.70 -0.01 -9.70
N LEU A 45 19.43 -0.09 -9.23
CA LEU A 45 19.08 -0.91 -8.09
C LEU A 45 19.15 -2.38 -8.47
N LYS A 46 19.91 -3.15 -7.69
CA LYS A 46 20.06 -4.60 -7.83
C LYS A 46 19.86 -5.25 -6.48
N ASN A 47 19.22 -6.41 -6.46
CA ASN A 47 18.93 -7.14 -5.22
C ASN A 47 18.19 -6.26 -4.19
N ALA A 48 17.26 -5.44 -4.67
CA ALA A 48 16.51 -4.53 -3.81
C ALA A 48 15.38 -5.26 -3.07
N VAL A 49 15.12 -4.86 -1.83
CA VAL A 49 13.89 -5.25 -1.12
C VAL A 49 12.82 -4.22 -1.45
N HIS A 50 11.76 -4.66 -2.12
CA HIS A 50 10.62 -3.81 -2.44
C HIS A 50 9.59 -3.89 -1.31
N VAL A 51 9.28 -2.76 -0.69
CA VAL A 51 8.31 -2.67 0.42
C VAL A 51 7.16 -1.78 0.00
N GLY A 52 5.96 -2.34 -0.08
CA GLY A 52 4.75 -1.61 -0.45
C GLY A 52 3.69 -1.65 0.66
N HIS A 53 3.23 -0.47 1.07
CA HIS A 53 2.11 -0.32 2.00
C HIS A 53 0.84 0.03 1.22
N SER A 54 -0.30 -0.60 1.54
CA SER A 54 -1.59 -0.26 0.94
C SER A 54 -1.56 -0.35 -0.59
N THR A 55 -1.90 0.74 -1.28
CA THR A 55 -1.77 0.91 -2.74
C THR A 55 -0.35 0.58 -3.23
N GLY A 56 0.68 0.93 -2.45
CA GLY A 56 2.08 0.63 -2.78
C GLY A 56 2.38 -0.87 -2.82
N GLY A 57 1.64 -1.69 -2.08
CA GLY A 57 1.72 -3.15 -2.22
C GLY A 57 1.18 -3.66 -3.55
N GLY A 58 0.14 -3.02 -4.08
CA GLY A 58 -0.33 -3.24 -5.47
C GLY A 58 0.72 -2.85 -6.50
N GLU A 59 1.40 -1.73 -6.26
CA GLU A 59 2.49 -1.24 -7.12
C GLU A 59 3.67 -2.23 -7.16
N VAL A 60 4.07 -2.78 -6.01
CA VAL A 60 5.11 -3.83 -5.93
C VAL A 60 4.67 -5.10 -6.67
N ALA A 61 3.44 -5.55 -6.47
CA ALA A 61 2.90 -6.72 -7.17
C ALA A 61 2.86 -6.51 -8.69
N ARG A 62 2.34 -5.36 -9.14
CA ARG A 62 2.26 -5.01 -10.57
C ARG A 62 3.64 -4.83 -11.19
N TYR A 63 4.61 -4.28 -10.46
CA TYR A 63 5.99 -4.17 -10.91
C TYR A 63 6.57 -5.57 -11.22
N ILE A 64 6.48 -6.51 -10.27
CA ILE A 64 6.99 -7.86 -10.48
C ILE A 64 6.20 -8.56 -11.61
N GLY A 65 4.89 -8.41 -11.65
CA GLY A 65 4.03 -8.98 -12.67
C GLY A 65 4.34 -8.54 -14.10
N ARG A 66 4.81 -7.29 -14.28
CA ARG A 66 5.11 -6.67 -15.57
C ARG A 66 6.59 -6.71 -15.95
N HIS A 67 7.47 -6.47 -15.00
CA HIS A 67 8.92 -6.29 -15.22
C HIS A 67 9.77 -7.45 -14.70
N GLY A 68 9.13 -8.41 -14.01
CA GLY A 68 9.84 -9.56 -13.42
C GLY A 68 10.59 -9.19 -12.14
N SER A 69 11.27 -10.18 -11.57
CA SER A 69 11.96 -10.08 -10.28
C SER A 69 13.48 -9.93 -10.36
N THR A 70 14.05 -9.78 -11.57
CA THR A 70 15.51 -9.77 -11.76
C THR A 70 16.27 -8.76 -10.88
N ARG A 71 15.66 -7.65 -10.53
CA ARG A 71 16.22 -6.61 -9.64
C ARG A 71 15.74 -6.71 -8.20
N VAL A 72 14.87 -7.69 -7.89
CA VAL A 72 14.17 -7.84 -6.59
C VAL A 72 14.80 -8.99 -5.81
N ALA A 73 15.33 -8.72 -4.62
CA ALA A 73 15.78 -9.76 -3.71
C ALA A 73 14.62 -10.32 -2.88
N LYS A 74 13.73 -9.44 -2.41
CA LYS A 74 12.60 -9.77 -1.53
C LYS A 74 11.46 -8.79 -1.75
N ALA A 75 10.23 -9.22 -1.49
CA ALA A 75 9.04 -8.38 -1.50
C ALA A 75 8.38 -8.33 -0.12
N VAL A 76 7.85 -7.17 0.25
CA VAL A 76 7.10 -6.98 1.50
C VAL A 76 5.81 -6.23 1.19
N LEU A 77 4.69 -6.82 1.55
CA LEU A 77 3.34 -6.28 1.35
C LEU A 77 2.73 -5.97 2.73
N ILE A 78 2.50 -4.70 3.02
CA ILE A 78 2.01 -4.25 4.33
C ILE A 78 0.61 -3.63 4.17
N GLY A 79 -0.42 -4.20 4.79
CA GLY A 79 -1.79 -3.69 4.64
C GLY A 79 -2.19 -3.50 3.17
N ALA A 80 -1.70 -4.38 2.29
CA ALA A 80 -1.69 -4.18 0.86
C ALA A 80 -3.04 -4.51 0.20
N VAL A 81 -3.39 -3.79 -0.87
CA VAL A 81 -4.66 -3.92 -1.59
C VAL A 81 -4.83 -5.20 -2.43
N PRO A 82 -3.78 -5.90 -2.94
CA PRO A 82 -3.98 -7.13 -3.69
C PRO A 82 -4.68 -8.25 -2.88
N PRO A 83 -5.41 -9.16 -3.57
CA PRO A 83 -5.48 -9.32 -5.02
C PRO A 83 -6.45 -8.38 -5.73
N LEU A 84 -7.56 -7.97 -5.13
CA LEU A 84 -8.55 -7.08 -5.73
C LEU A 84 -9.46 -6.54 -4.64
N MET A 85 -9.59 -5.22 -4.55
CA MET A 85 -10.48 -4.58 -3.57
C MET A 85 -11.96 -4.65 -4.00
N LEU A 86 -12.21 -4.45 -5.29
CA LEU A 86 -13.57 -4.40 -5.83
C LEU A 86 -14.27 -5.77 -5.78
N LYS A 87 -15.51 -5.78 -5.35
CA LYS A 87 -16.40 -6.93 -5.45
C LYS A 87 -16.74 -7.22 -6.91
N THR A 88 -16.42 -8.43 -7.34
CA THR A 88 -16.72 -8.95 -8.67
C THR A 88 -17.19 -10.40 -8.57
N ALA A 89 -17.59 -11.00 -9.69
CA ALA A 89 -17.89 -12.42 -9.72
C ALA A 89 -16.69 -13.29 -9.31
N ALA A 90 -15.45 -12.85 -9.64
CA ALA A 90 -14.21 -13.52 -9.27
C ALA A 90 -13.74 -13.18 -7.84
N ASN A 91 -14.22 -12.08 -7.26
CA ASN A 91 -13.94 -11.64 -5.89
C ASN A 91 -15.23 -11.30 -5.14
N PRO A 92 -16.01 -12.31 -4.74
CA PRO A 92 -17.32 -12.08 -4.11
C PRO A 92 -17.25 -11.45 -2.71
N GLY A 93 -16.09 -11.55 -2.03
CA GLY A 93 -15.85 -10.94 -0.73
C GLY A 93 -15.45 -9.46 -0.80
N GLY A 94 -15.06 -8.96 -1.97
CA GLY A 94 -14.59 -7.59 -2.13
C GLY A 94 -15.63 -6.52 -1.79
N LEU A 95 -15.17 -5.28 -1.67
CA LEU A 95 -16.02 -4.15 -1.35
C LEU A 95 -16.87 -3.72 -2.57
N PRO A 96 -18.15 -3.38 -2.39
CA PRO A 96 -18.99 -2.93 -3.49
C PRO A 96 -18.52 -1.58 -4.06
N MET A 97 -18.86 -1.29 -5.32
CA MET A 97 -18.43 -0.09 -6.05
C MET A 97 -18.81 1.21 -5.33
N ASP A 98 -19.98 1.26 -4.72
CA ASP A 98 -20.49 2.43 -4.00
C ASP A 98 -19.59 2.87 -2.83
N VAL A 99 -18.81 1.96 -2.23
CA VAL A 99 -17.78 2.33 -1.25
C VAL A 99 -16.70 3.22 -1.92
N PHE A 100 -16.23 2.83 -3.09
CA PHE A 100 -15.21 3.59 -3.83
C PHE A 100 -15.76 4.87 -4.46
N ASP A 101 -17.01 4.84 -4.90
CA ASP A 101 -17.72 6.05 -5.36
C ASP A 101 -17.93 7.05 -4.21
N GLY A 102 -18.18 6.57 -3.00
CA GLY A 102 -18.22 7.39 -1.80
C GLY A 102 -16.86 8.07 -1.51
N ILE A 103 -15.75 7.33 -1.67
CA ILE A 103 -14.39 7.88 -1.55
C ILE A 103 -14.16 8.97 -2.62
N ARG A 104 -14.52 8.71 -3.89
CA ARG A 104 -14.44 9.69 -4.97
C ARG A 104 -15.25 10.94 -4.66
N ALA A 105 -16.49 10.76 -4.22
CA ALA A 105 -17.38 11.87 -3.86
C ALA A 105 -16.80 12.71 -2.71
N GLY A 106 -16.22 12.07 -1.68
CA GLY A 106 -15.56 12.76 -0.58
C GLY A 106 -14.37 13.61 -1.05
N VAL A 107 -13.50 13.03 -1.89
CA VAL A 107 -12.34 13.75 -2.46
C VAL A 107 -12.79 14.89 -3.40
N LEU A 108 -13.83 14.68 -4.19
CA LEU A 108 -14.35 15.70 -5.12
C LEU A 108 -15.09 16.84 -4.39
N GLY A 109 -15.79 16.53 -3.30
CA GLY A 109 -16.55 17.51 -2.53
C GLY A 109 -15.66 18.39 -1.64
N ASP A 110 -15.06 17.78 -0.63
CA ASP A 110 -14.12 18.43 0.29
C ASP A 110 -13.01 17.45 0.69
N ARG A 111 -11.95 17.37 -0.11
CA ARG A 111 -10.83 16.48 0.17
C ARG A 111 -10.12 16.79 1.49
N SER A 112 -10.16 18.06 1.92
CA SER A 112 -9.53 18.44 3.19
C SER A 112 -10.24 17.79 4.37
N GLN A 113 -11.56 17.88 4.44
CA GLN A 113 -12.34 17.22 5.48
C GLN A 113 -12.28 15.70 5.32
N PHE A 114 -12.39 15.20 4.08
CA PHE A 114 -12.30 13.77 3.78
C PHE A 114 -11.02 13.14 4.35
N PHE A 115 -9.83 13.73 4.09
CA PHE A 115 -8.57 13.19 4.61
C PHE A 115 -8.46 13.33 6.14
N LYS A 116 -9.05 14.35 6.75
CA LYS A 116 -9.12 14.46 8.21
C LYS A 116 -9.93 13.32 8.80
N ASP A 117 -11.10 13.06 8.25
CA ASP A 117 -12.01 12.01 8.74
C ASP A 117 -11.42 10.62 8.51
N LEU A 118 -10.82 10.38 7.33
CA LEU A 118 -10.17 9.12 6.99
C LEU A 118 -9.04 8.76 7.96
N SER A 119 -8.35 9.75 8.54
CA SER A 119 -7.29 9.52 9.53
C SER A 119 -7.79 8.75 10.76
N GLY A 120 -9.07 8.84 11.08
CA GLY A 120 -9.72 8.10 12.17
C GLY A 120 -9.61 6.58 11.99
N PRO A 121 -10.33 6.00 11.03
CA PRO A 121 -10.27 4.56 10.75
C PRO A 121 -8.89 4.10 10.25
N PHE A 122 -8.13 4.94 9.53
CA PHE A 122 -6.79 4.61 9.05
C PHE A 122 -5.84 4.22 10.19
N TYR A 123 -5.82 4.99 11.26
CA TYR A 123 -4.96 4.73 12.42
C TYR A 123 -5.68 3.99 13.57
N GLY A 124 -6.97 3.69 13.44
CA GLY A 124 -7.78 3.14 14.53
C GLY A 124 -8.04 4.18 15.64
N ALA A 125 -7.96 5.48 15.34
CA ALA A 125 -8.22 6.55 16.29
C ALA A 125 -9.69 6.62 16.72
N ASN A 126 -10.59 6.00 15.96
CA ASN A 126 -12.01 5.84 16.26
C ASN A 126 -12.31 4.64 17.18
N ARG A 127 -11.29 3.85 17.58
CA ARG A 127 -11.48 2.73 18.51
C ARG A 127 -11.44 3.17 19.97
N PRO A 128 -12.24 2.56 20.85
CA PRO A 128 -12.19 2.84 22.27
C PRO A 128 -10.77 2.67 22.85
N GLY A 129 -10.33 3.64 23.66
CA GLY A 129 -9.01 3.60 24.28
C GLY A 129 -7.83 3.91 23.35
N SER A 130 -8.07 4.34 22.12
CA SER A 130 -7.03 4.73 21.18
C SER A 130 -6.13 5.83 21.75
N LYS A 131 -4.81 5.67 21.56
CA LYS A 131 -3.77 6.64 21.95
C LYS A 131 -3.15 7.37 20.77
N VAL A 132 -3.79 7.29 19.59
CA VAL A 132 -3.33 7.96 18.37
C VAL A 132 -3.35 9.47 18.58
N SER A 133 -2.20 10.12 18.44
CA SER A 133 -2.07 11.55 18.64
C SER A 133 -2.73 12.37 17.54
N GLN A 134 -3.21 13.56 17.87
CA GLN A 134 -3.71 14.50 16.85
C GLN A 134 -2.60 14.87 15.85
N GLY A 135 -1.35 15.02 16.31
CA GLY A 135 -0.24 15.34 15.42
C GLY A 135 0.01 14.27 14.33
N LEU A 136 -0.17 12.98 14.65
CA LEU A 136 -0.09 11.91 13.64
C LEU A 136 -1.23 12.03 12.62
N ARG A 137 -2.45 12.32 13.06
CA ARG A 137 -3.61 12.54 12.19
C ARG A 137 -3.44 13.78 11.31
N ASP A 138 -2.89 14.86 11.86
CA ASP A 138 -2.61 16.09 11.11
C ASP A 138 -1.51 15.87 10.06
N SER A 139 -0.49 15.07 10.38
CA SER A 139 0.53 14.66 9.42
C SER A 139 -0.05 13.86 8.25
N PHE A 140 -0.98 12.94 8.51
CA PHE A 140 -1.69 12.20 7.47
C PHE A 140 -2.49 13.14 6.57
N TRP A 141 -3.25 14.06 7.16
CA TRP A 141 -4.01 15.07 6.44
C TRP A 141 -3.11 15.92 5.55
N LEU A 142 -1.99 16.41 6.09
CA LEU A 142 -1.03 17.22 5.34
C LEU A 142 -0.48 16.46 4.12
N GLN A 143 -0.10 15.19 4.29
CA GLN A 143 0.38 14.34 3.20
C GLN A 143 -0.72 14.13 2.14
N GLY A 144 -1.96 13.90 2.54
CA GLY A 144 -3.10 13.82 1.63
C GLY A 144 -3.30 15.11 0.82
N MET A 145 -3.14 16.27 1.47
CA MET A 145 -3.26 17.57 0.79
C MET A 145 -2.12 17.88 -0.18
N MET A 146 -0.96 17.23 -0.04
CA MET A 146 0.15 17.33 -0.99
C MET A 146 -0.09 16.53 -2.27
N CYS A 147 -1.11 15.69 -2.32
CA CYS A 147 -1.51 14.98 -3.54
C CYS A 147 -2.15 15.93 -4.53
N GLY A 148 -1.83 15.81 -5.81
CA GLY A 148 -2.54 16.50 -6.89
C GLY A 148 -3.99 16.01 -6.97
N PHE A 149 -4.92 16.93 -7.25
CA PHE A 149 -6.36 16.61 -7.23
C PHE A 149 -6.71 15.48 -8.20
N LYS A 150 -6.24 15.57 -9.45
CA LYS A 150 -6.46 14.54 -10.47
C LYS A 150 -5.82 13.20 -10.06
N GLY A 151 -4.58 13.24 -9.56
CA GLY A 151 -3.87 12.07 -9.07
C GLY A 151 -4.61 11.37 -7.93
N ALA A 152 -5.18 12.14 -6.98
CA ALA A 152 -5.96 11.59 -5.88
C ALA A 152 -7.20 10.84 -6.37
N VAL A 153 -7.96 11.45 -7.30
CA VAL A 153 -9.20 10.85 -7.83
C VAL A 153 -8.91 9.59 -8.66
N ASP A 154 -7.94 9.66 -9.57
CA ASP A 154 -7.59 8.53 -10.44
C ASP A 154 -6.99 7.36 -9.64
N CYS A 155 -6.19 7.66 -8.60
CA CYS A 155 -5.59 6.63 -7.74
C CYS A 155 -6.65 5.77 -7.05
N ILE A 156 -7.86 6.30 -6.81
CA ILE A 156 -8.96 5.50 -6.23
C ILE A 156 -9.29 4.34 -7.17
N LYS A 157 -9.39 4.59 -8.47
CA LYS A 157 -9.59 3.55 -9.46
C LYS A 157 -8.40 2.58 -9.50
N ALA A 158 -7.19 3.12 -9.48
CA ALA A 158 -5.97 2.32 -9.56
C ALA A 158 -5.87 1.29 -8.43
N PHE A 159 -6.17 1.66 -7.18
CA PHE A 159 -6.07 0.72 -6.07
C PHE A 159 -7.29 -0.18 -5.90
N SER A 160 -8.48 0.27 -6.31
CA SER A 160 -9.72 -0.45 -6.02
C SER A 160 -10.14 -1.42 -7.14
N GLU A 161 -9.89 -1.07 -8.40
CA GLU A 161 -10.40 -1.79 -9.56
C GLU A 161 -9.33 -2.61 -10.30
N THR A 162 -8.04 -2.46 -9.94
CA THR A 162 -6.97 -3.27 -10.56
C THR A 162 -6.97 -4.67 -9.96
N ASP A 163 -7.04 -5.67 -10.82
CA ASP A 163 -6.86 -7.08 -10.46
C ASP A 163 -5.36 -7.44 -10.50
N PHE A 164 -4.82 -7.84 -9.37
CA PHE A 164 -3.43 -8.26 -9.19
C PHE A 164 -3.28 -9.78 -9.08
N THR A 165 -4.35 -10.54 -9.30
CA THR A 165 -4.34 -11.99 -9.09
C THR A 165 -3.21 -12.66 -9.86
N GLU A 166 -3.05 -12.33 -11.14
CA GLU A 166 -1.99 -12.92 -11.97
C GLU A 166 -0.61 -12.35 -11.65
N ASP A 167 -0.52 -11.12 -11.15
CA ASP A 167 0.75 -10.55 -10.70
C ASP A 167 1.28 -11.26 -9.45
N LEU A 168 0.40 -11.51 -8.47
CA LEU A 168 0.76 -12.23 -7.23
C LEU A 168 1.28 -13.64 -7.52
N LYS A 169 0.70 -14.35 -8.49
CA LYS A 169 1.15 -15.69 -8.89
C LYS A 169 2.55 -15.71 -9.52
N LYS A 170 2.98 -14.57 -10.08
CA LYS A 170 4.31 -14.40 -10.68
C LYS A 170 5.40 -14.01 -9.69
N ILE A 171 5.03 -13.68 -8.45
CA ILE A 171 6.03 -13.35 -7.42
C ILE A 171 6.79 -14.63 -7.05
N ASP A 172 8.06 -14.68 -7.41
CA ASP A 172 8.96 -15.83 -7.26
C ASP A 172 10.14 -15.57 -6.30
N VAL A 173 10.08 -14.47 -5.55
CA VAL A 173 11.06 -14.08 -4.53
C VAL A 173 10.50 -14.28 -3.12
N PRO A 174 11.36 -14.43 -2.08
CA PRO A 174 10.89 -14.47 -0.70
C PRO A 174 10.00 -13.26 -0.39
N THR A 175 8.79 -13.55 0.11
CA THR A 175 7.77 -12.52 0.31
C THR A 175 7.21 -12.56 1.73
N LEU A 176 7.19 -11.39 2.38
CA LEU A 176 6.53 -11.17 3.67
C LEU A 176 5.25 -10.38 3.47
N ILE A 177 4.14 -10.91 3.98
CA ILE A 177 2.85 -10.21 4.02
C ILE A 177 2.58 -9.86 5.48
N MET A 178 2.38 -8.58 5.77
CA MET A 178 2.13 -8.04 7.10
C MET A 178 0.77 -7.35 7.12
N HIS A 179 -0.14 -7.73 8.03
CA HIS A 179 -1.48 -7.15 8.04
C HIS A 179 -2.07 -7.09 9.44
N GLY A 180 -2.71 -5.98 9.79
CA GLY A 180 -3.50 -5.87 11.01
C GLY A 180 -4.90 -6.46 10.83
N ASP A 181 -5.39 -7.22 11.78
CA ASP A 181 -6.73 -7.82 11.65
C ASP A 181 -7.89 -6.83 11.97
N ASP A 182 -7.57 -5.64 12.51
CA ASP A 182 -8.50 -4.51 12.64
C ASP A 182 -8.26 -3.43 11.56
N ASP A 183 -7.76 -3.82 10.40
CA ASP A 183 -7.62 -2.91 9.26
C ASP A 183 -9.00 -2.57 8.68
N GLN A 184 -9.46 -1.33 8.94
CA GLN A 184 -10.75 -0.81 8.50
C GLN A 184 -10.72 -0.24 7.08
N ILE A 185 -9.54 -0.16 6.46
CA ILE A 185 -9.33 0.41 5.12
C ILE A 185 -9.21 -0.70 4.08
N VAL A 186 -8.39 -1.70 4.38
CA VAL A 186 -8.15 -2.87 3.53
C VAL A 186 -8.46 -4.12 4.36
N PRO A 187 -9.69 -4.68 4.26
CA PRO A 187 -10.07 -5.85 5.06
C PRO A 187 -9.13 -7.02 4.80
N ILE A 188 -8.59 -7.60 5.88
CA ILE A 188 -7.59 -8.68 5.78
C ILE A 188 -8.14 -9.92 5.04
N ALA A 189 -9.44 -10.20 5.19
CA ALA A 189 -10.10 -11.36 4.58
C ALA A 189 -10.08 -11.31 3.04
N ASP A 190 -10.19 -10.10 2.49
CA ASP A 190 -10.29 -9.86 1.04
C ASP A 190 -8.94 -9.42 0.42
N SER A 191 -7.88 -9.42 1.22
CA SER A 191 -6.54 -8.97 0.81
C SER A 191 -5.44 -9.93 1.24
N ALA A 192 -4.84 -9.76 2.41
CA ALA A 192 -3.66 -10.51 2.83
C ALA A 192 -3.90 -12.03 2.93
N LEU A 193 -5.08 -12.48 3.40
CA LEU A 193 -5.40 -13.90 3.46
C LEU A 193 -5.52 -14.54 2.08
N LEU A 194 -5.95 -13.78 1.07
CA LEU A 194 -6.02 -14.23 -0.32
C LEU A 194 -4.63 -14.15 -0.98
N SER A 195 -3.91 -13.06 -0.79
CA SER A 195 -2.56 -12.87 -1.32
C SER A 195 -1.61 -13.99 -0.85
N ALA A 196 -1.70 -14.38 0.42
CA ALA A 196 -0.89 -15.48 0.97
C ALA A 196 -1.16 -16.85 0.32
N LYS A 197 -2.36 -17.05 -0.24
CA LYS A 197 -2.69 -18.26 -1.00
C LYS A 197 -2.16 -18.22 -2.43
N LEU A 198 -2.01 -17.02 -2.99
CA LEU A 198 -1.59 -16.81 -4.38
C LEU A 198 -0.07 -16.73 -4.52
N ILE A 199 0.63 -16.15 -3.55
CA ILE A 199 2.09 -16.03 -3.55
C ILE A 199 2.70 -17.29 -2.95
N LYS A 200 3.28 -18.14 -3.78
CA LYS A 200 3.84 -19.41 -3.35
C LYS A 200 5.02 -19.19 -2.40
N GLY A 201 4.95 -19.79 -1.22
CA GLY A 201 6.02 -19.72 -0.21
C GLY A 201 6.11 -18.40 0.54
N SER A 202 5.10 -17.53 0.44
CA SER A 202 5.04 -16.31 1.24
C SER A 202 4.87 -16.59 2.74
N THR A 203 5.40 -15.71 3.56
CA THR A 203 5.19 -15.69 5.01
C THR A 203 4.11 -14.65 5.33
N LEU A 204 3.00 -15.08 5.93
CA LEU A 204 1.95 -14.18 6.41
C LEU A 204 2.13 -13.93 7.91
N LYS A 205 2.17 -12.65 8.29
CA LYS A 205 2.18 -12.21 9.69
C LYS A 205 0.97 -11.32 9.97
N ILE A 206 0.09 -11.81 10.84
CA ILE A 206 -1.12 -11.10 11.26
C ILE A 206 -0.85 -10.40 12.60
N TYR A 207 -1.27 -9.16 12.72
CA TYR A 207 -1.10 -8.34 13.92
C TYR A 207 -2.46 -8.09 14.58
N PRO A 208 -2.75 -8.78 15.70
CA PRO A 208 -4.05 -8.66 16.37
C PRO A 208 -4.35 -7.25 16.84
N GLY A 209 -5.53 -6.73 16.49
CA GLY A 209 -6.01 -5.41 16.88
C GLY A 209 -5.32 -4.23 16.21
N LEU A 210 -4.40 -4.45 15.26
CA LEU A 210 -3.71 -3.36 14.59
C LEU A 210 -4.49 -2.85 13.37
N SER A 211 -4.45 -1.53 13.21
CA SER A 211 -5.10 -0.79 12.13
C SER A 211 -4.23 -0.72 10.86
N HIS A 212 -4.80 -0.15 9.79
CA HIS A 212 -4.08 0.11 8.54
C HIS A 212 -2.79 0.92 8.73
N GLY A 213 -2.79 1.88 9.65
CA GLY A 213 -1.65 2.75 9.97
C GLY A 213 -0.62 2.13 10.92
N MET A 214 -0.56 0.81 11.07
CA MET A 214 0.31 0.12 12.03
C MET A 214 1.79 0.45 11.88
N CYS A 215 2.25 0.81 10.70
CA CYS A 215 3.64 1.26 10.47
C CYS A 215 4.02 2.51 11.28
N SER A 216 3.04 3.33 11.66
CA SER A 216 3.23 4.51 12.48
C SER A 216 2.83 4.27 13.95
N THR A 217 1.69 3.61 14.16
CA THR A 217 1.13 3.41 15.51
C THR A 217 1.87 2.33 16.31
N HIS A 218 2.44 1.32 15.62
CA HIS A 218 3.16 0.19 16.22
C HIS A 218 4.52 -0.03 15.55
N LYS A 219 5.18 1.09 15.23
CA LYS A 219 6.42 1.14 14.44
C LYS A 219 7.51 0.20 14.95
N ASP A 220 7.68 0.06 16.26
CA ASP A 220 8.78 -0.73 16.82
C ASP A 220 8.60 -2.22 16.52
N GLN A 221 7.37 -2.74 16.64
CA GLN A 221 7.04 -4.10 16.31
C GLN A 221 7.17 -4.37 14.80
N ILE A 222 6.58 -3.50 13.98
CA ILE A 222 6.61 -3.63 12.52
C ILE A 222 8.04 -3.53 12.00
N ASN A 223 8.83 -2.58 12.49
CA ASN A 223 10.22 -2.41 12.12
C ASN A 223 11.09 -3.62 12.49
N THR A 224 10.89 -4.18 13.68
CA THR A 224 11.63 -5.36 14.16
C THR A 224 11.39 -6.55 13.22
N ASP A 225 10.14 -6.81 12.88
CA ASP A 225 9.75 -7.92 12.03
C ASP A 225 10.24 -7.73 10.59
N LEU A 226 10.11 -6.51 10.07
CA LEU A 226 10.62 -6.14 8.75
C LEU A 226 12.14 -6.35 8.67
N LEU A 227 12.88 -5.86 9.67
CA LEU A 227 14.34 -6.00 9.71
C LEU A 227 14.77 -7.47 9.82
N ALA A 228 14.08 -8.27 10.62
CA ALA A 228 14.34 -9.70 10.73
C ALA A 228 14.18 -10.40 9.37
N PHE A 229 13.11 -10.10 8.64
CA PHE A 229 12.87 -10.65 7.31
C PHE A 229 13.93 -10.20 6.29
N ILE A 230 14.31 -8.94 6.32
CA ILE A 230 15.33 -8.41 5.39
C ILE A 230 16.68 -9.11 5.60
N LYS A 231 17.04 -9.41 6.85
CA LYS A 231 18.31 -10.05 7.21
C LYS A 231 18.36 -11.56 6.94
N ALA A 232 17.22 -12.24 7.00
CA ALA A 232 17.13 -13.67 6.72
C ALA A 232 17.44 -14.00 5.27
#